data_9f51b6517b27d19a338e8b9e01606d82
#
_entry.id   9f51b6517b27d19a338e8b9e01606d82
#
_cell.length_a   1.000
_cell.length_b   1.000
_cell.length_c   1.000
_cell.angle_alpha   90.00
_cell.angle_beta   90.00
_cell.angle_gamma   90.00
#
_symmetry.space_group_name_H-M   'P 1'
#
loop_
_entity.id
_entity.type
_entity.pdbx_description
1 polymer ?
#
loop_
_entity_poly.entity_id
_entity_poly.type
_entity_poly.pdbx_seq_one_letter_code
_entity_poly.pdbx_strand_id
1 'polypeptide(L)'
;MKIATRIIFHFNFSKAIALFYFVTTGLISGAVFAQTSETVSPQRALLDQYCVSCHNQAMVNSTPVEGENLLFTQLRGLGMTLDKENVDDVSENPEVWEKVVRKLRVGVMPPPDNPRPGHEDYSEFRYWLEEQLDQANAEKVNPGRTQSFHRLNQAEYQTVIGQLL
;
A
#
# COMPACT_ATOMS: atom_id res chain seq x y z
N MET A 1 -78.53 -17.81 -53.30
CA MET A 1 -77.24 -17.37 -53.96
C MET A 1 -76.59 -16.33 -53.07
N LYS A 2 -75.61 -16.72 -52.26
CA LYS A 2 -74.88 -15.80 -51.37
C LYS A 2 -73.41 -15.85 -51.74
N ILE A 3 -72.88 -14.74 -52.21
CA ILE A 3 -71.49 -14.55 -52.60
C ILE A 3 -70.77 -14.14 -51.36
N ALA A 4 -69.85 -14.94 -50.86
CA ALA A 4 -68.98 -14.60 -49.73
C ALA A 4 -67.75 -13.88 -50.28
N THR A 5 -67.61 -12.62 -49.93
CA THR A 5 -66.42 -11.83 -50.22
C THR A 5 -65.32 -12.17 -49.25
N ARG A 6 -64.22 -12.79 -49.68
CA ARG A 6 -63.01 -13.03 -48.96
C ARG A 6 -62.19 -11.77 -48.94
N ILE A 7 -62.06 -11.13 -47.84
CA ILE A 7 -61.07 -10.05 -47.58
C ILE A 7 -59.76 -10.72 -47.29
N ILE A 8 -58.81 -10.60 -48.19
CA ILE A 8 -57.41 -11.05 -48.02
C ILE A 8 -56.66 -9.92 -47.30
N PHE A 9 -56.37 -10.14 -46.04
CA PHE A 9 -55.53 -9.20 -45.25
C PHE A 9 -54.05 -9.50 -45.59
N HIS A 10 -53.47 -8.73 -46.51
CA HIS A 10 -52.02 -8.76 -46.72
C HIS A 10 -51.30 -8.10 -45.56
N PHE A 11 -50.91 -8.90 -44.59
CA PHE A 11 -50.05 -8.47 -43.51
C PHE A 11 -48.63 -8.30 -44.04
N ASN A 12 -48.17 -7.05 -44.08
CA ASN A 12 -46.86 -6.73 -44.67
C ASN A 12 -45.77 -7.14 -43.68
N PHE A 13 -45.37 -8.40 -43.70
CA PHE A 13 -44.41 -9.06 -42.83
C PHE A 13 -43.01 -8.39 -42.84
N SER A 14 -42.70 -7.71 -43.93
CA SER A 14 -41.43 -7.01 -44.10
C SER A 14 -41.26 -5.80 -43.16
N LYS A 15 -42.33 -5.08 -42.80
CA LYS A 15 -42.26 -3.93 -41.92
C LYS A 15 -42.17 -4.30 -40.44
N ALA A 16 -42.70 -5.47 -40.05
CA ALA A 16 -42.61 -5.98 -38.72
C ALA A 16 -41.19 -6.44 -38.35
N ILE A 17 -40.47 -7.02 -39.31
CA ILE A 17 -39.09 -7.47 -39.10
C ILE A 17 -38.15 -6.29 -38.95
N ALA A 18 -38.33 -5.20 -39.72
CA ALA A 18 -37.50 -4.01 -39.60
C ALA A 18 -37.66 -3.29 -38.24
N LEU A 19 -38.88 -3.29 -37.67
CA LEU A 19 -39.14 -2.69 -36.36
C LEU A 19 -38.54 -3.53 -35.22
N PHE A 20 -38.52 -4.86 -35.39
CA PHE A 20 -37.95 -5.75 -34.37
C PHE A 20 -36.40 -5.66 -34.33
N TYR A 21 -35.76 -5.48 -35.50
CA TYR A 21 -34.30 -5.28 -35.56
C TYR A 21 -33.86 -3.93 -34.98
N PHE A 22 -34.68 -2.88 -35.09
CA PHE A 22 -34.33 -1.58 -34.54
C PHE A 22 -34.46 -1.50 -33.03
N VAL A 23 -35.34 -2.29 -32.43
CA VAL A 23 -35.52 -2.36 -30.95
C VAL A 23 -34.46 -3.23 -30.31
N THR A 24 -33.95 -4.28 -30.96
CA THR A 24 -32.94 -5.16 -30.40
C THR A 24 -31.53 -4.60 -30.47
N THR A 25 -31.21 -3.69 -31.39
CA THR A 25 -29.90 -3.04 -31.48
C THR A 25 -29.73 -1.89 -30.48
N GLY A 26 -30.81 -1.36 -29.94
CA GLY A 26 -30.77 -0.28 -28.93
C GLY A 26 -30.49 -0.72 -27.49
N LEU A 27 -30.53 -2.00 -27.18
CA LEU A 27 -30.39 -2.54 -25.82
C LEU A 27 -29.01 -3.13 -25.49
N ILE A 28 -28.07 -3.11 -26.44
CA ILE A 28 -26.68 -3.43 -26.19
C ILE A 28 -25.90 -2.11 -25.98
N SER A 29 -26.42 -1.24 -25.16
CA SER A 29 -25.57 -0.27 -24.44
C SER A 29 -24.81 -1.08 -23.41
N GLY A 30 -23.72 -1.67 -23.87
CA GLY A 30 -22.76 -2.32 -22.98
C GLY A 30 -22.37 -1.33 -21.90
N ALA A 31 -22.75 -1.62 -20.67
CA ALA A 31 -22.07 -1.02 -19.55
C ALA A 31 -20.59 -1.42 -19.70
N VAL A 32 -19.80 -0.54 -20.25
CA VAL A 32 -18.35 -0.61 -20.13
C VAL A 32 -18.12 -0.42 -18.64
N PHE A 33 -18.05 -1.51 -17.91
CA PHE A 33 -17.43 -1.51 -16.62
C PHE A 33 -16.00 -1.06 -16.87
N ALA A 34 -15.73 0.22 -16.66
CA ALA A 34 -14.39 0.69 -16.47
C ALA A 34 -13.87 -0.10 -15.27
N GLN A 35 -13.15 -1.18 -15.53
CA GLN A 35 -12.28 -1.80 -14.55
C GLN A 35 -11.25 -0.73 -14.27
N THR A 36 -11.45 0.02 -13.21
CA THR A 36 -10.37 0.74 -12.56
C THR A 36 -9.38 -0.33 -12.14
N SER A 37 -8.43 -0.64 -13.01
CA SER A 37 -7.21 -1.30 -12.59
C SER A 37 -6.62 -0.33 -11.57
N GLU A 38 -6.71 -0.65 -10.30
CA GLU A 38 -5.89 0.00 -9.28
C GLU A 38 -4.45 -0.21 -9.75
N THR A 39 -3.89 0.81 -10.34
CA THR A 39 -2.49 0.78 -10.75
C THR A 39 -1.69 0.83 -9.47
N VAL A 40 -1.12 -0.31 -9.10
CA VAL A 40 -0.19 -0.41 -7.97
C VAL A 40 0.90 0.62 -8.17
N SER A 41 1.16 1.45 -7.16
CA SER A 41 2.20 2.46 -7.25
C SER A 41 3.58 1.81 -7.43
N PRO A 42 4.53 2.49 -8.09
CA PRO A 42 5.89 1.99 -8.22
C PRO A 42 6.53 1.69 -6.86
N GLN A 43 6.22 2.48 -5.85
CA GLN A 43 6.69 2.31 -4.47
C GLN A 43 6.14 1.04 -3.84
N ARG A 44 4.85 0.77 -4.05
CA ARG A 44 4.22 -0.46 -3.58
C ARG A 44 4.81 -1.69 -4.29
N ALA A 45 5.00 -1.61 -5.60
CA ALA A 45 5.59 -2.70 -6.38
C ALA A 45 7.01 -3.03 -5.91
N LEU A 46 7.84 -2.02 -5.62
CA LEU A 46 9.18 -2.20 -5.08
C LEU A 46 9.15 -2.83 -3.69
N LEU A 47 8.26 -2.37 -2.83
CA LEU A 47 8.06 -2.94 -1.49
C LEU A 47 7.70 -4.42 -1.55
N ASP A 48 6.73 -4.77 -2.40
CA ASP A 48 6.27 -6.16 -2.57
C ASP A 48 7.38 -7.06 -3.08
N GLN A 49 8.19 -6.56 -4.00
CA GLN A 49 9.27 -7.34 -4.60
C GLN A 49 10.43 -7.61 -3.65
N TYR A 50 10.82 -6.63 -2.82
CA TYR A 50 12.08 -6.71 -2.07
C TYR A 50 11.95 -6.75 -0.55
N CYS A 51 10.80 -6.37 0.01
CA CYS A 51 10.63 -6.19 1.45
C CYS A 51 9.58 -7.12 2.06
N VAL A 52 8.42 -7.23 1.42
CA VAL A 52 7.25 -7.94 1.95
C VAL A 52 7.50 -9.45 2.09
N SER A 53 8.39 -10.04 1.30
CA SER A 53 8.75 -11.46 1.45
C SER A 53 9.22 -11.83 2.87
N CYS A 54 9.86 -10.89 3.56
CA CYS A 54 10.34 -11.06 4.93
C CYS A 54 9.54 -10.26 5.96
N HIS A 55 9.05 -9.07 5.58
CA HIS A 55 8.32 -8.16 6.47
C HIS A 55 6.80 -8.23 6.23
N ASN A 56 6.17 -9.33 6.62
CA ASN A 56 4.74 -9.57 6.44
C ASN A 56 4.09 -10.21 7.67
N GLN A 57 2.76 -10.15 7.72
CA GLN A 57 1.99 -10.68 8.83
C GLN A 57 2.15 -12.20 9.00
N ALA A 58 2.32 -12.94 7.91
CA ALA A 58 2.52 -14.38 7.98
C ALA A 58 3.86 -14.73 8.66
N MET A 59 4.91 -13.96 8.38
CA MET A 59 6.21 -14.13 9.05
C MET A 59 6.10 -13.81 10.54
N VAL A 60 5.45 -12.72 10.92
CA VAL A 60 5.27 -12.33 12.32
C VAL A 60 4.49 -13.39 13.11
N ASN A 61 3.48 -13.98 12.49
CA ASN A 61 2.63 -15.00 13.11
C ASN A 61 3.20 -16.42 13.02
N SER A 62 4.32 -16.62 12.33
CA SER A 62 4.92 -17.95 12.17
C SER A 62 5.45 -18.49 13.50
N THR A 63 5.33 -19.80 13.68
CA THR A 63 5.90 -20.48 14.86
C THR A 63 7.39 -20.71 14.66
N PRO A 64 8.21 -20.50 15.69
CA PRO A 64 9.64 -20.83 15.64
C PRO A 64 9.84 -22.33 15.38
N VAL A 65 10.83 -22.66 14.54
CA VAL A 65 11.25 -24.04 14.31
C VAL A 65 12.65 -24.26 14.88
N GLU A 66 12.89 -25.47 15.37
CA GLU A 66 14.20 -25.81 15.92
C GLU A 66 15.29 -25.69 14.85
N GLY A 67 16.39 -25.02 15.18
CA GLY A 67 17.49 -24.78 14.24
C GLY A 67 17.24 -23.62 13.26
N GLU A 68 16.19 -22.84 13.48
CA GLU A 68 15.89 -21.68 12.64
C GLU A 68 16.99 -20.62 12.69
N ASN A 69 17.19 -19.94 11.56
CA ASN A 69 18.12 -18.82 11.48
C ASN A 69 17.67 -17.69 12.42
N LEU A 70 18.64 -17.17 13.18
CA LEU A 70 18.43 -16.04 14.11
C LEU A 70 17.71 -14.85 13.45
N LEU A 71 17.92 -14.62 12.16
CA LEU A 71 17.25 -13.57 11.40
C LEU A 71 15.72 -13.70 11.47
N PHE A 72 15.17 -14.88 11.29
CA PHE A 72 13.71 -15.10 11.35
C PHE A 72 13.16 -14.89 12.75
N THR A 73 13.90 -15.29 13.77
CA THR A 73 13.55 -14.99 15.17
C THR A 73 13.50 -13.47 15.42
N GLN A 74 14.48 -12.74 14.89
CA GLN A 74 14.52 -11.29 14.99
C GLN A 74 13.39 -10.61 14.21
N LEU A 75 13.06 -11.08 12.99
CA LEU A 75 11.95 -10.56 12.19
C LEU A 75 10.61 -10.68 12.92
N ARG A 76 10.34 -11.83 13.54
CA ARG A 76 9.13 -12.02 14.38
C ARG A 76 9.13 -11.05 15.57
N GLY A 77 10.24 -10.91 16.24
CA GLY A 77 10.37 -10.02 17.40
C GLY A 77 10.20 -8.53 17.06
N LEU A 78 10.55 -8.13 15.83
CA LEU A 78 10.35 -6.77 15.35
C LEU A 78 8.88 -6.44 15.08
N GLY A 79 8.08 -7.44 14.72
CA GLY A 79 6.65 -7.27 14.46
C GLY A 79 6.34 -6.34 13.27
N MET A 80 7.29 -6.13 12.35
CA MET A 80 7.12 -5.22 11.23
C MET A 80 6.41 -5.89 10.06
N THR A 81 5.25 -5.38 9.68
CA THR A 81 4.33 -5.96 8.69
C THR A 81 4.09 -4.98 7.53
N LEU A 82 5.08 -4.85 6.65
CA LEU A 82 5.03 -3.90 5.52
C LEU A 82 3.95 -4.25 4.48
N ASP A 83 3.43 -5.46 4.50
CA ASP A 83 2.26 -5.87 3.73
C ASP A 83 0.96 -5.20 4.17
N LYS A 84 0.91 -4.64 5.39
CA LYS A 84 -0.23 -3.93 5.96
C LYS A 84 -0.09 -2.42 5.93
N GLU A 85 1.13 -1.94 5.72
CA GLU A 85 1.40 -0.51 5.72
C GLU A 85 1.02 0.13 4.38
N ASN A 86 0.40 1.29 4.46
CA ASN A 86 0.07 2.09 3.29
C ASN A 86 1.29 2.93 2.89
N VAL A 87 1.99 2.52 1.83
CA VAL A 87 3.16 3.27 1.36
C VAL A 87 2.77 4.56 0.65
N ASP A 88 1.56 4.63 0.10
CA ASP A 88 1.07 5.80 -0.62
C ASP A 88 0.59 6.92 0.32
N ASP A 89 0.41 6.59 1.61
CA ASP A 89 0.19 7.57 2.68
C ASP A 89 1.05 7.24 3.91
N VAL A 90 2.28 7.70 3.89
CA VAL A 90 3.24 7.47 5.00
C VAL A 90 2.84 8.17 6.30
N SER A 91 1.91 9.12 6.23
CA SER A 91 1.43 9.87 7.40
C SER A 91 0.54 9.05 8.33
N GLU A 92 -0.01 7.93 7.86
CA GLU A 92 -0.80 7.01 8.68
C GLU A 92 0.05 6.34 9.76
N ASN A 93 1.30 5.98 9.42
CA ASN A 93 2.21 5.32 10.37
C ASN A 93 3.67 5.76 10.17
N PRO A 94 3.99 7.04 10.43
CA PRO A 94 5.31 7.61 10.14
C PRO A 94 6.44 6.90 10.89
N GLU A 95 6.18 6.37 12.09
CA GLU A 95 7.20 5.69 12.88
C GLU A 95 7.74 4.41 12.21
N VAL A 96 6.89 3.70 11.47
CA VAL A 96 7.32 2.53 10.70
C VAL A 96 8.21 2.97 9.55
N TRP A 97 7.79 3.98 8.80
CA TRP A 97 8.52 4.47 7.63
C TRP A 97 9.86 5.12 8.01
N GLU A 98 9.94 5.81 9.14
CA GLU A 98 11.23 6.29 9.67
C GLU A 98 12.19 5.15 10.00
N LYS A 99 11.70 4.02 10.53
CA LYS A 99 12.54 2.83 10.75
C LYS A 99 13.05 2.26 9.43
N VAL A 100 12.19 2.21 8.40
CA VAL A 100 12.55 1.78 7.05
C VAL A 100 13.66 2.68 6.49
N VAL A 101 13.44 4.00 6.46
CA VAL A 101 14.43 4.98 5.97
C VAL A 101 15.78 4.84 6.66
N ARG A 102 15.79 4.70 7.98
CA ARG A 102 17.06 4.48 8.71
C ARG A 102 17.83 3.25 8.25
N LYS A 103 17.13 2.16 7.94
CA LYS A 103 17.76 0.92 7.45
C LYS A 103 18.23 1.05 6.00
N LEU A 104 17.48 1.78 5.19
CA LEU A 104 17.88 2.09 3.81
C LEU A 104 19.09 3.02 3.78
N ARG A 105 19.15 4.04 4.63
CA ARG A 105 20.30 4.98 4.69
C ARG A 105 21.64 4.29 4.95
N VAL A 106 21.64 3.32 5.84
CA VAL A 106 22.87 2.56 6.16
C VAL A 106 23.08 1.34 5.27
N GLY A 107 22.19 1.10 4.31
CA GLY A 107 22.32 0.04 3.30
C GLY A 107 22.24 -1.39 3.85
N VAL A 108 21.69 -1.61 5.04
CA VAL A 108 21.58 -2.94 5.65
C VAL A 108 20.33 -3.72 5.22
N MET A 109 19.38 -3.07 4.55
CA MET A 109 18.16 -3.69 4.01
C MET A 109 18.03 -3.43 2.51
N PRO A 110 17.63 -4.41 1.73
CA PRO A 110 17.57 -5.85 2.04
C PRO A 110 18.93 -6.39 2.51
N PRO A 111 18.97 -7.46 3.32
CA PRO A 111 20.24 -8.03 3.78
C PRO A 111 21.13 -8.52 2.64
N PRO A 112 22.44 -8.65 2.83
CA PRO A 112 23.30 -9.33 1.88
C PRO A 112 22.74 -10.72 1.51
N ASP A 113 23.01 -11.17 0.30
CA ASP A 113 22.53 -12.45 -0.26
C ASP A 113 21.03 -12.54 -0.57
N ASN A 114 20.28 -11.44 -0.34
CA ASN A 114 18.90 -11.33 -0.80
C ASN A 114 18.78 -10.44 -2.03
N PRO A 115 17.73 -10.62 -2.86
CA PRO A 115 17.47 -9.72 -3.99
C PRO A 115 17.38 -8.26 -3.53
N ARG A 116 18.02 -7.37 -4.26
CA ARG A 116 18.04 -5.93 -3.97
C ARG A 116 17.64 -5.13 -5.20
N PRO A 117 16.97 -4.00 -5.04
CA PRO A 117 16.77 -3.05 -6.14
C PRO A 117 18.09 -2.60 -6.74
N GLY A 118 18.06 -2.16 -8.00
CA GLY A 118 19.17 -1.42 -8.61
C GLY A 118 19.52 -0.19 -7.78
N HIS A 119 20.75 0.30 -7.92
CA HIS A 119 21.22 1.44 -7.11
C HIS A 119 20.35 2.70 -7.29
N GLU A 120 19.87 2.92 -8.50
CA GLU A 120 19.01 4.06 -8.85
C GLU A 120 17.65 3.92 -8.16
N ASP A 121 16.94 2.82 -8.39
CA ASP A 121 15.62 2.53 -7.77
C ASP A 121 15.69 2.58 -6.25
N TYR A 122 16.79 2.03 -5.68
CA TYR A 122 17.02 2.04 -4.24
C TYR A 122 17.14 3.46 -3.68
N SER A 123 17.91 4.29 -4.37
CA SER A 123 18.14 5.66 -3.96
C SER A 123 16.89 6.52 -4.14
N GLU A 124 16.20 6.37 -5.27
CA GLU A 124 14.95 7.06 -5.56
C GLU A 124 13.87 6.74 -4.53
N PHE A 125 13.66 5.45 -4.24
CA PHE A 125 12.69 5.03 -3.22
C PHE A 125 13.00 5.62 -1.84
N ARG A 126 14.27 5.62 -1.43
CA ARG A 126 14.69 6.19 -0.16
C ARG A 126 14.44 7.69 -0.09
N TYR A 127 14.85 8.44 -1.13
CA TYR A 127 14.64 9.89 -1.18
C TYR A 127 13.15 10.25 -1.20
N TRP A 128 12.37 9.48 -1.95
CA TRP A 128 10.93 9.66 -1.99
C TRP A 128 10.29 9.47 -0.60
N LEU A 129 10.65 8.40 0.13
CA LEU A 129 10.16 8.19 1.50
C LEU A 129 10.57 9.32 2.45
N GLU A 130 11.79 9.79 2.36
CA GLU A 130 12.28 10.91 3.16
C GLU A 130 11.45 12.17 2.91
N GLU A 131 11.18 12.49 1.66
CA GLU A 131 10.37 13.63 1.27
C GLU A 131 8.92 13.52 1.78
N GLN A 132 8.29 12.35 1.66
CA GLN A 132 6.93 12.13 2.17
C GLN A 132 6.87 12.28 3.70
N LEU A 133 7.85 11.77 4.41
CA LEU A 133 7.93 11.93 5.87
C LEU A 133 8.14 13.39 6.28
N ASP A 134 8.98 14.12 5.57
CA ASP A 134 9.21 15.54 5.82
C ASP A 134 7.94 16.37 5.58
N GLN A 135 7.18 16.07 4.50
CA GLN A 135 5.89 16.69 4.22
C GLN A 135 4.87 16.38 5.32
N ALA A 136 4.74 15.11 5.73
CA ALA A 136 3.83 14.71 6.80
C ALA A 136 4.17 15.40 8.14
N ASN A 137 5.45 15.57 8.44
CA ASN A 137 5.91 16.29 9.63
C ASN A 137 5.63 17.80 9.56
N ALA A 138 5.71 18.41 8.37
CA ALA A 138 5.41 19.83 8.20
C ALA A 138 3.93 20.13 8.48
N GLU A 139 3.03 19.19 8.18
CA GLU A 139 1.59 19.31 8.44
C GLU A 139 1.22 19.05 9.92
N LYS A 140 1.94 18.13 10.56
CA LYS A 140 1.71 17.75 11.96
C LYS A 140 3.00 17.92 12.74
N VAL A 141 3.34 19.16 13.05
CA VAL A 141 4.57 19.46 13.80
C VAL A 141 4.57 18.66 15.10
N ASN A 142 5.41 17.64 15.14
CA ASN A 142 5.71 16.91 16.34
C ASN A 142 7.04 17.44 16.90
N PRO A 143 7.03 18.29 17.94
CA PRO A 143 8.26 18.89 18.51
C PRO A 143 9.19 17.87 19.16
N GLY A 144 8.94 16.61 18.94
CA GLY A 144 9.67 15.52 19.57
C GLY A 144 9.16 15.20 20.96
N ARG A 145 9.75 14.22 21.59
CA ARG A 145 9.42 13.91 22.98
C ARG A 145 9.83 15.05 23.86
N THR A 146 8.88 15.66 24.49
CA THR A 146 9.15 16.34 25.76
C THR A 146 9.62 15.27 26.74
N GLN A 147 10.91 15.13 26.84
CA GLN A 147 11.40 14.16 27.62
C GLN A 147 11.56 14.38 29.01
N SER A 148 11.07 13.70 29.53
CA SER A 148 11.00 13.67 30.77
C SER A 148 12.08 13.08 31.55
N PHE A 149 12.48 11.99 31.37
CA PHE A 149 13.49 11.31 32.16
C PHE A 149 14.71 10.99 31.30
N HIS A 150 15.78 11.73 31.54
CA HIS A 150 17.11 11.36 31.07
C HIS A 150 18.02 11.15 32.27
N ARG A 151 19.05 10.37 32.12
CA ARG A 151 20.06 10.21 33.12
C ARG A 151 20.84 11.53 33.23
N LEU A 152 20.79 12.16 34.41
CA LEU A 152 21.53 13.40 34.65
C LEU A 152 23.02 13.20 34.38
N ASN A 153 23.62 14.14 33.69
CA ASN A 153 25.07 14.23 33.62
C ASN A 153 25.64 14.75 34.95
N GLN A 154 26.95 14.69 35.13
CA GLN A 154 27.58 15.05 36.39
C GLN A 154 27.31 16.49 36.86
N ALA A 155 27.28 17.44 35.92
CA ALA A 155 27.02 18.84 36.20
C ALA A 155 25.58 19.09 36.64
N GLU A 156 24.64 18.49 35.93
CA GLU A 156 23.21 18.53 36.27
C GLU A 156 22.93 17.89 37.61
N TYR A 157 23.54 16.75 37.90
CA TYR A 157 23.43 16.09 39.20
C TYR A 157 23.94 16.98 40.32
N GLN A 158 25.13 17.59 40.19
CA GLN A 158 25.68 18.51 41.16
C GLN A 158 24.79 19.73 41.42
N THR A 159 24.23 20.28 40.34
CA THR A 159 23.30 21.41 40.41
C THR A 159 22.04 21.05 41.19
N VAL A 160 21.43 19.91 40.86
CA VAL A 160 20.21 19.47 41.54
C VAL A 160 20.47 19.18 43.03
N ILE A 161 21.56 18.51 43.36
CA ILE A 161 21.91 18.25 44.74
C ILE A 161 22.19 19.55 45.51
N GLY A 162 22.90 20.51 44.91
CA GLY A 162 23.15 21.81 45.53
C GLY A 162 21.92 22.70 45.74
N GLN A 163 20.81 22.41 44.99
CA GLN A 163 19.52 23.09 45.18
C GLN A 163 18.64 22.42 46.26
N LEU A 164 18.88 21.16 46.54
CA LEU A 164 18.09 20.37 47.50
C LEU A 164 18.63 20.43 48.91
N LEU A 165 19.89 20.76 49.10
CA LEU A 165 20.61 20.86 50.39
C LEU A 165 20.87 22.31 50.77
#